data_ed4823f977120d9e9ec89d026b6670a0
#
_entry.id   ed4823f977120d9e9ec89d026b6670a0
#
_cell.length_a   1.000
_cell.length_b   1.000
_cell.length_c   1.000
_cell.angle_alpha   90.00
_cell.angle_beta   90.00
_cell.angle_gamma   90.00
#
_symmetry.space_group_name_H-M   'P 1'
#
loop_
_entity.id
_entity.type
_entity.pdbx_description
1 polymer ?
#
loop_
_entity_poly.entity_id
_entity_poly.type
_entity_poly.pdbx_seq_one_letter_code
_entity_poly.pdbx_strand_id
1 'polypeptide(L)'
;AKFDISFVSMAMKKYNLGEFNYTVLDTLELSHILDQAYARHSLSALVKRYNVPWEEDAHHRADYDAEGTAYVFAKMLQKLIAQNYDTIRDLERLIPKDEIHKFGRTYHFNAIAMNKTGLKNLFKLISLANTKYLYKTPRILRSEIEKHREGLLVGSGCYESEVFLQARSKADQELTNIIRFYDYVEVQPLECYNHLIQSGDFANELELAHHLMKIIR
;
A
#
# COMPACT_ATOMS: atom_id res chain seq x y z
N ALA A 1 0.97 9.93 0.50
CA ALA A 1 2.27 10.15 1.19
C ALA A 1 3.44 9.42 0.52
N LYS A 2 3.35 8.13 0.11
CA LYS A 2 4.51 7.40 -0.46
C LYS A 2 5.09 8.06 -1.71
N PHE A 3 4.24 8.55 -2.60
CA PHE A 3 4.63 9.29 -3.79
C PHE A 3 5.38 10.57 -3.41
N ASP A 4 4.82 11.38 -2.55
CA ASP A 4 5.38 12.66 -2.12
C ASP A 4 6.75 12.50 -1.44
N ILE A 5 6.88 11.45 -0.60
CA ILE A 5 8.15 11.13 0.08
C ILE A 5 9.27 10.84 -0.91
N SER A 6 8.98 10.13 -2.01
CA SER A 6 10.01 9.84 -3.01
C SER A 6 10.56 11.10 -3.66
N PHE A 7 9.69 12.08 -3.97
CA PHE A 7 10.11 13.38 -4.49
C PHE A 7 10.90 14.20 -3.46
N VAL A 8 10.42 14.25 -2.22
CA VAL A 8 11.12 14.96 -1.13
C VAL A 8 12.49 14.34 -0.90
N SER A 9 12.58 13.00 -0.83
CA SER A 9 13.85 12.30 -0.65
C SER A 9 14.84 12.56 -1.79
N MET A 10 14.35 12.56 -3.04
CA MET A 10 15.18 12.90 -4.21
C MET A 10 15.66 14.35 -4.15
N ALA A 11 14.77 15.30 -3.79
CA ALA A 11 15.13 16.69 -3.66
C ALA A 11 16.16 16.90 -2.54
N MET A 12 15.98 16.29 -1.38
CA MET A 12 16.94 16.35 -0.27
C MET A 12 18.31 15.85 -0.69
N LYS A 13 18.37 14.70 -1.39
CA LYS A 13 19.62 14.15 -1.92
C LYS A 13 20.26 15.10 -2.94
N LYS A 14 19.47 15.64 -3.88
CA LYS A 14 19.95 16.56 -4.93
C LYS A 14 20.58 17.84 -4.35
N TYR A 15 20.01 18.35 -3.26
CA TYR A 15 20.46 19.62 -2.62
C TYR A 15 21.33 19.39 -1.39
N ASN A 16 21.83 18.15 -1.16
CA ASN A 16 22.68 17.79 -0.01
C ASN A 16 22.08 18.15 1.35
N LEU A 17 20.77 17.98 1.50
CA LEU A 17 20.01 18.25 2.74
C LEU A 17 19.96 17.03 3.69
N GLY A 18 20.74 15.99 3.43
CA GLY A 18 20.72 14.75 4.18
C GLY A 18 19.70 13.73 3.65
N GLU A 19 19.48 12.67 4.42
CA GLU A 19 18.51 11.62 4.11
C GLU A 19 17.16 11.92 4.77
N PHE A 20 16.07 11.53 4.09
CA PHE A 20 14.74 11.61 4.66
C PHE A 20 14.55 10.48 5.70
N ASN A 21 14.66 10.83 6.98
CA ASN A 21 14.54 9.90 8.09
C ASN A 21 13.47 10.38 9.10
N TYR A 22 12.24 10.57 8.61
CA TYR A 22 11.12 11.02 9.43
C TYR A 22 10.01 9.97 9.47
N THR A 23 9.32 9.89 10.60
CA THR A 23 8.09 9.09 10.70
C THR A 23 7.00 9.71 9.81
N VAL A 24 6.40 8.88 8.99
CA VAL A 24 5.37 9.30 8.04
C VAL A 24 4.01 8.76 8.46
N LEU A 25 3.05 9.66 8.55
CA LEU A 25 1.64 9.32 8.69
C LEU A 25 0.92 9.58 7.36
N ASP A 26 0.24 8.56 6.84
CA ASP A 26 -0.55 8.67 5.63
C ASP A 26 -2.01 8.96 5.98
N THR A 27 -2.51 10.14 5.58
CA THR A 27 -3.89 10.56 5.83
C THR A 27 -4.92 9.64 5.18
N LEU A 28 -4.59 8.99 4.06
CA LEU A 28 -5.46 8.01 3.43
C LEU A 28 -5.60 6.77 4.32
N GLU A 29 -4.49 6.20 4.78
CA GLU A 29 -4.50 5.05 5.69
C GLU A 29 -5.21 5.39 7.00
N LEU A 30 -4.91 6.56 7.57
CA LEU A 30 -5.56 7.04 8.79
C LEU A 30 -7.08 7.22 8.60
N SER A 31 -7.51 7.72 7.44
CA SER A 31 -8.94 7.88 7.13
C SER A 31 -9.69 6.54 7.05
N HIS A 32 -9.05 5.51 6.53
CA HIS A 32 -9.65 4.17 6.50
C HIS A 32 -9.90 3.61 7.91
N ILE A 33 -9.06 3.99 8.87
CA ILE A 33 -9.20 3.58 10.28
C ILE A 33 -10.27 4.42 10.99
N LEU A 34 -10.20 5.74 10.86
CA LEU A 34 -11.06 6.67 11.59
C LEU A 34 -12.50 6.76 11.02
N ASP A 35 -12.65 6.53 9.72
CA ASP A 35 -13.86 6.79 8.98
C ASP A 35 -14.39 5.55 8.25
N GLN A 36 -14.36 4.40 8.91
CA GLN A 36 -14.70 3.08 8.37
C GLN A 36 -16.08 3.00 7.71
N ALA A 37 -17.03 3.79 8.18
CA ALA A 37 -18.40 3.82 7.66
C ALA A 37 -18.50 4.42 6.26
N TYR A 38 -17.46 5.09 5.77
CA TYR A 38 -17.48 5.77 4.48
C TYR A 38 -16.77 4.95 3.40
N ALA A 39 -17.31 5.00 2.18
CA ALA A 39 -16.76 4.28 1.04
C ALA A 39 -15.64 5.06 0.32
N ARG A 40 -15.63 6.39 0.41
CA ARG A 40 -14.69 7.27 -0.30
C ARG A 40 -13.72 7.93 0.65
N HIS A 41 -12.42 7.84 0.32
CA HIS A 41 -11.31 8.38 1.11
C HIS A 41 -10.37 9.27 0.28
N SER A 42 -10.82 9.75 -0.90
CA SER A 42 -10.06 10.77 -1.66
C SER A 42 -9.96 12.08 -0.88
N LEU A 43 -8.96 12.91 -1.18
CA LEU A 43 -8.79 14.21 -0.53
C LEU A 43 -10.06 15.06 -0.60
N SER A 44 -10.69 15.14 -1.78
CA SER A 44 -11.96 15.85 -1.98
C SER A 44 -13.10 15.31 -1.08
N ALA A 45 -13.15 13.98 -0.86
CA ALA A 45 -14.14 13.39 0.04
C ALA A 45 -13.85 13.71 1.51
N LEU A 46 -12.57 13.72 1.89
CA LEU A 46 -12.14 14.03 3.26
C LEU A 46 -12.36 15.51 3.59
N VAL A 47 -12.01 16.41 2.67
CA VAL A 47 -12.24 17.85 2.81
C VAL A 47 -13.71 18.15 3.07
N LYS A 48 -14.61 17.56 2.28
CA LYS A 48 -16.07 17.71 2.48
C LYS A 48 -16.50 17.13 3.84
N ARG A 49 -16.01 15.94 4.20
CA ARG A 49 -16.36 15.24 5.46
C ARG A 49 -15.93 16.00 6.70
N TYR A 50 -14.72 16.52 6.69
CA TYR A 50 -14.14 17.28 7.81
C TYR A 50 -14.50 18.76 7.79
N ASN A 51 -15.34 19.18 6.83
CA ASN A 51 -15.78 20.58 6.66
C ASN A 51 -14.59 21.54 6.60
N VAL A 52 -13.59 21.19 5.80
CA VAL A 52 -12.42 22.04 5.53
C VAL A 52 -12.76 23.00 4.41
N PRO A 53 -12.45 24.31 4.53
CA PRO A 53 -12.58 25.25 3.43
C PRO A 53 -11.76 24.79 2.21
N TRP A 54 -12.43 24.57 1.09
CA TRP A 54 -11.81 23.98 -0.10
C TRP A 54 -12.55 24.46 -1.36
N GLU A 55 -11.82 24.98 -2.32
CA GLU A 55 -12.35 25.38 -3.62
C GLU A 55 -12.07 24.28 -4.64
N GLU A 56 -13.12 23.70 -5.21
CA GLU A 56 -12.98 22.59 -6.17
C GLU A 56 -12.20 23.00 -7.43
N ASP A 57 -12.27 24.26 -7.86
CA ASP A 57 -11.62 24.74 -9.08
C ASP A 57 -10.08 24.87 -8.97
N ALA A 58 -9.54 24.87 -7.74
CA ALA A 58 -8.09 24.91 -7.48
C ALA A 58 -7.45 23.51 -7.34
N HIS A 59 -8.24 22.47 -7.48
CA HIS A 59 -7.82 21.06 -7.37
C HIS A 59 -6.77 20.71 -8.44
N HIS A 60 -5.76 19.91 -8.04
CA HIS A 60 -4.57 19.53 -8.82
C HIS A 60 -3.39 20.53 -8.81
N ARG A 61 -3.44 21.55 -7.97
CA ARG A 61 -2.24 22.31 -7.63
C ARG A 61 -1.61 21.68 -6.39
N ALA A 62 -0.33 21.32 -6.49
CA ALA A 62 0.38 20.60 -5.42
C ALA A 62 0.41 21.33 -4.07
N ASP A 63 0.53 22.66 -4.09
CA ASP A 63 0.47 23.52 -2.92
C ASP A 63 -0.90 23.50 -2.25
N TYR A 64 -1.95 23.58 -3.05
CA TYR A 64 -3.33 23.57 -2.57
C TYR A 64 -3.76 22.21 -2.04
N ASP A 65 -3.37 21.12 -2.72
CA ASP A 65 -3.60 19.75 -2.27
C ASP A 65 -2.84 19.45 -0.96
N ALA A 66 -1.63 20.01 -0.80
CA ALA A 66 -0.86 19.90 0.43
C ALA A 66 -1.52 20.65 1.60
N GLU A 67 -2.03 21.86 1.35
CA GLU A 67 -2.77 22.66 2.34
C GLU A 67 -4.05 21.94 2.77
N GLY A 68 -4.87 21.47 1.83
CA GLY A 68 -6.07 20.70 2.13
C GLY A 68 -5.76 19.43 2.93
N THR A 69 -4.68 18.73 2.58
CA THR A 69 -4.21 17.55 3.33
C THR A 69 -3.81 17.94 4.76
N ALA A 70 -3.14 19.07 4.97
CA ALA A 70 -2.76 19.56 6.30
C ALA A 70 -3.98 19.90 7.17
N TYR A 71 -4.98 20.55 6.61
CA TYR A 71 -6.23 20.85 7.33
C TYR A 71 -7.00 19.58 7.69
N VAL A 72 -7.14 18.63 6.75
CA VAL A 72 -7.76 17.33 7.01
C VAL A 72 -7.01 16.60 8.11
N PHE A 73 -5.68 16.56 8.05
CA PHE A 73 -4.84 15.92 9.06
C PHE A 73 -5.02 16.56 10.44
N ALA A 74 -5.05 17.89 10.53
CA ALA A 74 -5.32 18.60 11.78
C ALA A 74 -6.67 18.21 12.40
N LYS A 75 -7.72 18.04 11.59
CA LYS A 75 -9.03 17.56 12.05
C LYS A 75 -8.99 16.11 12.52
N MET A 76 -8.23 15.25 11.82
CA MET A 76 -8.01 13.86 12.24
C MET A 76 -7.27 13.80 13.57
N LEU A 77 -6.24 14.63 13.78
CA LEU A 77 -5.52 14.73 15.05
C LEU A 77 -6.45 15.18 16.20
N GLN A 78 -7.30 16.18 15.98
CA GLN A 78 -8.29 16.59 16.97
C GLN A 78 -9.22 15.43 17.37
N LYS A 79 -9.66 14.64 16.39
CA LYS A 79 -10.50 13.45 16.63
C LYS A 79 -9.76 12.37 17.42
N LEU A 80 -8.48 12.14 17.13
CA LEU A 80 -7.62 11.19 17.83
C LEU A 80 -7.38 11.61 19.28
N ILE A 81 -7.00 12.85 19.52
CA ILE A 81 -6.75 13.41 20.84
C ILE A 81 -8.02 13.34 21.70
N ALA A 82 -9.19 13.64 21.13
CA ALA A 82 -10.48 13.49 21.82
C ALA A 82 -10.80 12.04 22.24
N GLN A 83 -10.12 11.05 21.65
CA GLN A 83 -10.24 9.64 21.96
C GLN A 83 -9.06 9.11 22.79
N ASN A 84 -8.20 10.01 23.33
CA ASN A 84 -6.99 9.69 24.10
C ASN A 84 -5.91 8.93 23.30
N TYR A 85 -5.77 9.22 22.00
CA TYR A 85 -4.66 8.79 21.16
C TYR A 85 -3.72 9.99 20.92
N ASP A 86 -2.82 10.25 21.88
CA ASP A 86 -2.01 11.48 21.93
C ASP A 86 -0.63 11.27 21.35
N THR A 87 -0.19 10.04 21.17
CA THR A 87 1.15 9.69 20.68
C THR A 87 1.09 8.77 19.48
N ILE A 88 2.18 8.72 18.72
CA ILE A 88 2.32 7.78 17.60
C ILE A 88 2.19 6.32 18.06
N ARG A 89 2.65 5.99 19.27
CA ARG A 89 2.45 4.66 19.86
C ARG A 89 0.99 4.31 20.09
N ASP A 90 0.18 5.28 20.40
CA ASP A 90 -1.24 5.06 20.61
C ASP A 90 -1.93 4.66 19.31
N LEU A 91 -1.43 5.10 18.15
CA LEU A 91 -1.96 4.72 16.85
C LEU A 91 -1.87 3.20 16.58
N GLU A 92 -0.91 2.50 17.20
CA GLU A 92 -0.82 1.04 17.13
C GLU A 92 -2.03 0.35 17.76
N ARG A 93 -2.74 1.01 18.68
CA ARG A 93 -3.95 0.52 19.37
C ARG A 93 -5.24 0.82 18.61
N LEU A 94 -5.18 1.69 17.57
CA LEU A 94 -6.35 2.03 16.76
C LEU A 94 -6.90 0.84 15.99
N ILE A 95 -6.04 -0.12 15.64
CA ILE A 95 -6.43 -1.31 14.91
C ILE A 95 -6.27 -2.51 15.84
N PRO A 96 -7.37 -3.18 16.21
CA PRO A 96 -7.29 -4.45 16.88
C PRO A 96 -6.47 -5.46 16.07
N LYS A 97 -5.62 -6.24 16.74
CA LYS A 97 -4.69 -7.18 16.05
C LYS A 97 -5.40 -8.21 15.18
N ASP A 98 -6.60 -8.59 15.55
CA ASP A 98 -7.48 -9.49 14.79
C ASP A 98 -8.14 -8.82 13.60
N GLU A 99 -8.16 -7.48 13.53
CA GLU A 99 -8.76 -6.68 12.47
C GLU A 99 -7.77 -6.09 11.46
N ILE A 100 -6.46 -6.29 11.63
CA ILE A 100 -5.41 -5.76 10.74
C ILE A 100 -5.69 -6.03 9.25
N HIS A 101 -6.27 -7.19 8.94
CA HIS A 101 -6.63 -7.56 7.57
C HIS A 101 -7.66 -6.61 6.93
N LYS A 102 -8.43 -5.85 7.71
CA LYS A 102 -9.45 -4.92 7.19
C LYS A 102 -8.85 -3.61 6.68
N PHE A 103 -7.74 -3.16 7.26
CA PHE A 103 -7.19 -1.81 7.08
C PHE A 103 -5.92 -1.78 6.22
N GLY A 104 -5.16 -2.87 6.19
CA GLY A 104 -3.96 -2.96 5.38
C GLY A 104 -4.24 -2.93 3.88
N ARG A 105 -3.32 -2.35 3.09
CA ARG A 105 -3.36 -2.46 1.64
C ARG A 105 -3.23 -3.93 1.25
N THR A 106 -4.08 -4.37 0.36
CA THR A 106 -4.04 -5.74 -0.19
C THR A 106 -3.22 -5.78 -1.48
N TYR A 107 -2.57 -6.92 -1.69
CA TYR A 107 -1.78 -7.20 -2.88
C TYR A 107 -2.14 -8.60 -3.39
N HIS A 108 -2.01 -8.78 -4.69
CA HIS A 108 -2.08 -10.11 -5.27
C HIS A 108 -0.78 -10.89 -5.00
N PHE A 109 -0.92 -12.18 -4.83
CA PHE A 109 0.20 -13.13 -4.83
C PHE A 109 -0.30 -14.46 -5.40
N ASN A 110 0.62 -15.29 -5.86
CA ASN A 110 0.30 -16.63 -6.33
C ASN A 110 0.84 -17.68 -5.36
N ALA A 111 0.12 -18.80 -5.23
CA ALA A 111 0.58 -19.94 -4.47
C ALA A 111 0.37 -21.23 -5.27
N ILE A 112 1.44 -22.00 -5.45
CA ILE A 112 1.44 -23.27 -6.20
C ILE A 112 1.73 -24.41 -5.23
N ALA A 113 0.85 -25.41 -5.18
CA ALA A 113 1.07 -26.59 -4.38
C ALA A 113 2.03 -27.56 -5.10
N MET A 114 3.19 -27.84 -4.50
CA MET A 114 4.20 -28.74 -5.05
C MET A 114 3.96 -30.22 -4.68
N ASN A 115 3.21 -30.46 -3.63
CA ASN A 115 2.97 -31.81 -3.10
C ASN A 115 1.66 -31.85 -2.30
N LYS A 116 1.33 -33.01 -1.74
CA LYS A 116 0.09 -33.21 -0.95
C LYS A 116 0.04 -32.32 0.30
N THR A 117 1.17 -32.05 0.96
CA THR A 117 1.24 -31.14 2.11
C THR A 117 0.93 -29.72 1.67
N GLY A 118 1.55 -29.26 0.57
CA GLY A 118 1.28 -27.96 -0.03
C GLY A 118 -0.20 -27.82 -0.44
N LEU A 119 -0.78 -28.83 -1.05
CA LEU A 119 -2.21 -28.80 -1.41
C LEU A 119 -3.10 -28.64 -0.18
N LYS A 120 -2.82 -29.37 0.91
CA LYS A 120 -3.53 -29.21 2.18
C LYS A 120 -3.37 -27.81 2.77
N ASN A 121 -2.16 -27.25 2.71
CA ASN A 121 -1.87 -25.91 3.19
C ASN A 121 -2.53 -24.83 2.32
N LEU A 122 -2.56 -25.01 1.00
CA LEU A 122 -3.28 -24.13 0.09
C LEU A 122 -4.78 -24.07 0.42
N PHE A 123 -5.43 -25.22 0.64
CA PHE A 123 -6.84 -25.25 1.06
C PHE A 123 -7.07 -24.56 2.40
N LYS A 124 -6.14 -24.67 3.36
CA LYS A 124 -6.23 -23.93 4.64
C LYS A 124 -6.15 -22.42 4.42
N LEU A 125 -5.19 -21.96 3.61
CA LEU A 125 -5.06 -20.52 3.29
C LEU A 125 -6.32 -19.98 2.61
N ILE A 126 -6.86 -20.71 1.62
CA ILE A 126 -8.11 -20.35 0.95
C ILE A 126 -9.27 -20.30 1.95
N SER A 127 -9.39 -21.28 2.83
CA SER A 127 -10.43 -21.30 3.87
C SER A 127 -10.31 -20.13 4.81
N LEU A 128 -9.10 -19.83 5.32
CA LEU A 128 -8.85 -18.69 6.19
C LEU A 128 -9.17 -17.37 5.50
N ALA A 129 -8.79 -17.21 4.23
CA ALA A 129 -9.04 -16.00 3.46
C ALA A 129 -10.55 -15.76 3.22
N ASN A 130 -11.33 -16.83 3.05
CA ASN A 130 -12.77 -16.76 2.78
C ASN A 130 -13.65 -16.82 4.03
N THR A 131 -13.06 -17.01 5.22
CA THR A 131 -13.80 -17.02 6.50
C THR A 131 -13.27 -15.96 7.46
N LYS A 132 -12.17 -16.26 8.15
CA LYS A 132 -11.59 -15.42 9.20
C LYS A 132 -11.12 -14.05 8.69
N TYR A 133 -10.53 -14.02 7.50
CA TYR A 133 -9.93 -12.82 6.93
C TYR A 133 -10.72 -12.24 5.74
N LEU A 134 -11.97 -12.66 5.57
CA LEU A 134 -12.86 -12.11 4.55
C LEU A 134 -13.26 -10.68 4.91
N TYR A 135 -12.87 -9.71 4.09
CA TYR A 135 -13.33 -8.33 4.20
C TYR A 135 -13.44 -7.70 2.81
N LYS A 136 -14.68 -7.56 2.31
CA LYS A 136 -15.03 -7.19 0.91
C LYS A 136 -14.53 -8.21 -0.12
N THR A 137 -13.26 -8.60 -0.03
CA THR A 137 -12.61 -9.65 -0.83
C THR A 137 -11.86 -10.61 0.10
N PRO A 138 -11.59 -11.85 -0.31
CA PRO A 138 -10.73 -12.75 0.45
C PRO A 138 -9.34 -12.15 0.65
N ARG A 139 -8.86 -12.15 1.89
CA ARG A 139 -7.54 -11.63 2.28
C ARG A 139 -6.79 -12.67 3.09
N ILE A 140 -5.47 -12.57 3.12
CA ILE A 140 -4.64 -13.40 3.97
C ILE A 140 -3.45 -12.58 4.50
N LEU A 141 -3.07 -12.83 5.73
CA LEU A 141 -1.91 -12.20 6.34
C LEU A 141 -0.64 -12.94 5.93
N ARG A 142 0.48 -12.22 5.74
CA ARG A 142 1.80 -12.82 5.49
C ARG A 142 2.16 -13.87 6.55
N SER A 143 1.90 -13.59 7.82
CA SER A 143 2.14 -14.53 8.92
C SER A 143 1.38 -15.85 8.77
N GLU A 144 0.19 -15.84 8.18
CA GLU A 144 -0.54 -17.08 7.90
C GLU A 144 0.05 -17.82 6.69
N ILE A 145 0.53 -17.09 5.67
CA ILE A 145 1.25 -17.68 4.55
C ILE A 145 2.52 -18.39 5.07
N GLU A 146 3.29 -17.73 5.94
CA GLU A 146 4.51 -18.31 6.55
C GLU A 146 4.22 -19.58 7.34
N LYS A 147 3.17 -19.57 8.17
CA LYS A 147 2.76 -20.76 8.95
C LYS A 147 2.36 -21.97 8.10
N HIS A 148 1.87 -21.72 6.89
CA HIS A 148 1.35 -22.75 6.00
C HIS A 148 2.19 -22.87 4.71
N ARG A 149 3.46 -22.41 4.73
CA ARG A 149 4.33 -22.34 3.56
C ARG A 149 4.84 -23.68 3.10
N GLU A 150 4.91 -24.67 3.99
CA GLU A 150 5.46 -26.00 3.66
C GLU A 150 4.74 -26.63 2.46
N GLY A 151 5.52 -27.01 1.44
CA GLY A 151 5.02 -27.60 0.21
C GLY A 151 4.35 -26.61 -0.76
N LEU A 152 4.44 -25.31 -0.52
CA LEU A 152 3.99 -24.25 -1.42
C LEU A 152 5.18 -23.53 -2.06
N LEU A 153 5.01 -23.13 -3.32
CA LEU A 153 5.77 -22.06 -3.95
C LEU A 153 4.91 -20.80 -3.94
N VAL A 154 5.45 -19.72 -3.36
CA VAL A 154 4.77 -18.44 -3.23
C VAL A 154 5.39 -17.46 -4.23
N GLY A 155 4.60 -17.04 -5.22
CA GLY A 155 5.01 -16.11 -6.26
C GLY A 155 4.55 -14.68 -5.97
N SER A 156 5.26 -13.71 -6.53
CA SER A 156 4.93 -12.29 -6.33
C SER A 156 3.57 -11.90 -6.94
N GLY A 157 3.11 -12.59 -7.96
CA GLY A 157 1.87 -12.28 -8.66
C GLY A 157 2.01 -11.20 -9.74
N CYS A 158 0.88 -10.63 -10.16
CA CYS A 158 0.75 -9.74 -11.31
C CYS A 158 1.12 -8.26 -10.98
N TYR A 159 0.68 -7.33 -11.84
CA TYR A 159 0.87 -5.88 -11.65
C TYR A 159 0.20 -5.30 -10.38
N GLU A 160 -0.73 -6.01 -9.77
CA GLU A 160 -1.31 -5.66 -8.47
C GLU A 160 -0.54 -6.28 -7.29
N SER A 161 0.60 -6.90 -7.54
CA SER A 161 1.46 -7.46 -6.51
C SER A 161 2.18 -6.40 -5.69
N GLU A 162 2.60 -6.78 -4.50
CA GLU A 162 3.39 -5.90 -3.66
C GLU A 162 4.72 -5.53 -4.32
N VAL A 163 5.41 -6.50 -4.94
CA VAL A 163 6.68 -6.28 -5.62
C VAL A 163 6.53 -5.24 -6.73
N PHE A 164 5.54 -5.42 -7.61
CA PHE A 164 5.31 -4.49 -8.72
C PHE A 164 4.97 -3.08 -8.22
N LEU A 165 4.05 -2.96 -7.28
CA LEU A 165 3.59 -1.65 -6.80
C LEU A 165 4.63 -0.93 -5.95
N GLN A 166 5.42 -1.65 -5.16
CA GLN A 166 6.46 -1.05 -4.32
C GLN A 166 7.74 -0.70 -5.09
N ALA A 167 8.01 -1.36 -6.21
CA ALA A 167 9.15 -1.02 -7.07
C ALA A 167 9.12 0.43 -7.60
N ARG A 168 7.94 1.06 -7.66
CA ARG A 168 7.80 2.49 -8.05
C ARG A 168 8.37 3.45 -7.00
N SER A 169 8.30 3.12 -5.73
CA SER A 169 8.55 4.06 -4.63
C SER A 169 9.64 3.63 -3.65
N LYS A 170 10.03 2.36 -3.68
CA LYS A 170 11.01 1.83 -2.74
C LYS A 170 12.42 1.88 -3.29
N ALA A 171 13.40 2.14 -2.40
CA ALA A 171 14.81 1.96 -2.69
C ALA A 171 15.12 0.47 -2.93
N ASP A 172 16.21 0.17 -3.64
CA ASP A 172 16.55 -1.19 -4.04
C ASP A 172 16.72 -2.14 -2.84
N GLN A 173 17.29 -1.67 -1.73
CA GLN A 173 17.44 -2.47 -0.51
C GLN A 173 16.09 -2.83 0.12
N GLU A 174 15.14 -1.90 0.16
CA GLU A 174 13.80 -2.15 0.69
C GLU A 174 13.02 -3.08 -0.23
N LEU A 175 13.13 -2.89 -1.54
CA LEU A 175 12.52 -3.75 -2.55
C LEU A 175 13.06 -5.18 -2.45
N THR A 176 14.37 -5.35 -2.30
CA THR A 176 15.01 -6.64 -2.08
C THR A 176 14.45 -7.36 -0.84
N ASN A 177 14.21 -6.64 0.25
CA ASN A 177 13.61 -7.21 1.47
C ASN A 177 12.17 -7.69 1.23
N ILE A 178 11.41 -6.98 0.39
CA ILE A 178 10.06 -7.39 -0.01
C ILE A 178 10.12 -8.65 -0.89
N ILE A 179 11.01 -8.67 -1.88
CA ILE A 179 11.18 -9.78 -2.83
C ILE A 179 11.56 -11.09 -2.11
N ARG A 180 12.41 -11.01 -1.08
CA ARG A 180 12.84 -12.19 -0.29
C ARG A 180 11.72 -12.97 0.39
N PHE A 181 10.54 -12.38 0.50
CA PHE A 181 9.37 -13.12 0.99
C PHE A 181 8.87 -14.16 -0.01
N TYR A 182 9.08 -13.95 -1.29
CA TYR A 182 8.58 -14.78 -2.38
C TYR A 182 9.63 -15.81 -2.81
N ASP A 183 9.18 -16.98 -3.28
CA ASP A 183 10.06 -18.02 -3.82
C ASP A 183 10.43 -17.72 -5.29
N TYR A 184 9.58 -16.97 -5.98
CA TYR A 184 9.82 -16.47 -7.34
C TYR A 184 9.10 -15.15 -7.60
N VAL A 185 9.61 -14.41 -8.57
CA VAL A 185 9.01 -13.15 -9.04
C VAL A 185 8.42 -13.38 -10.43
N GLU A 186 7.23 -12.86 -10.65
CA GLU A 186 6.55 -12.91 -11.94
C GLU A 186 6.72 -11.59 -12.68
N VAL A 187 7.19 -11.68 -13.92
CA VAL A 187 7.20 -10.58 -14.87
C VAL A 187 6.53 -11.08 -16.15
N GLN A 188 5.49 -10.38 -16.56
CA GLN A 188 4.73 -10.71 -17.76
C GLN A 188 5.33 -10.01 -18.99
N PRO A 189 5.03 -10.44 -20.23
CA PRO A 189 5.35 -9.69 -21.44
C PRO A 189 4.80 -8.27 -21.39
N LEU A 190 5.50 -7.30 -22.02
CA LEU A 190 5.16 -5.88 -21.99
C LEU A 190 3.71 -5.60 -22.42
N GLU A 191 3.21 -6.36 -23.39
CA GLU A 191 1.86 -6.22 -23.92
C GLU A 191 0.76 -6.43 -22.84
N CYS A 192 1.04 -7.26 -21.82
CA CYS A 192 0.12 -7.49 -20.72
C CYS A 192 -0.09 -6.26 -19.84
N TYR A 193 0.81 -5.28 -19.92
CA TYR A 193 0.76 -4.05 -19.13
C TYR A 193 0.26 -2.82 -19.92
N ASN A 194 -0.15 -2.98 -21.19
CA ASN A 194 -0.60 -1.86 -22.04
C ASN A 194 -1.71 -1.02 -21.40
N HIS A 195 -2.57 -1.65 -20.61
CA HIS A 195 -3.63 -0.95 -19.88
C HIS A 195 -3.08 0.05 -18.85
N LEU A 196 -1.88 -0.17 -18.29
CA LEU A 196 -1.24 0.75 -17.35
C LEU A 196 -0.68 2.00 -18.04
N ILE A 197 -0.30 1.88 -19.33
CA ILE A 197 0.09 3.03 -20.14
C ILE A 197 -1.16 3.81 -20.56
N GLN A 198 -2.21 3.11 -20.96
CA GLN A 198 -3.49 3.73 -21.35
C GLN A 198 -4.18 4.45 -20.18
N SER A 199 -4.05 3.95 -18.96
CA SER A 199 -4.58 4.60 -17.75
C SER A 199 -3.73 5.77 -17.25
N GLY A 200 -2.51 5.96 -17.83
CA GLY A 200 -1.58 7.00 -17.40
C GLY A 200 -0.73 6.63 -16.17
N ASP A 201 -0.76 5.36 -15.74
CA ASP A 201 0.10 4.88 -14.65
C ASP A 201 1.58 4.89 -15.02
N PHE A 202 1.88 4.67 -16.30
CA PHE A 202 3.19 4.86 -16.91
C PHE A 202 3.06 5.75 -18.14
N ALA A 203 4.01 6.66 -18.34
CA ALA A 203 3.97 7.59 -19.46
C ALA A 203 4.17 6.90 -20.83
N ASN A 204 4.93 5.81 -20.86
CA ASN A 204 5.26 5.05 -22.08
C ASN A 204 5.86 3.68 -21.76
N GLU A 205 6.09 2.87 -22.80
CA GLU A 205 6.69 1.54 -22.69
C GLU A 205 8.12 1.55 -22.11
N LEU A 206 8.90 2.59 -22.36
CA LEU A 206 10.27 2.71 -21.85
C LEU A 206 10.28 2.86 -20.32
N GLU A 207 9.41 3.69 -19.78
CA GLU A 207 9.24 3.84 -18.33
C GLU A 207 8.81 2.53 -17.68
N LEU A 208 7.84 1.84 -18.29
CA LEU A 208 7.39 0.53 -17.84
C LEU A 208 8.53 -0.51 -17.89
N ALA A 209 9.30 -0.54 -18.99
CA ALA A 209 10.44 -1.45 -19.10
C ALA A 209 11.50 -1.19 -18.03
N HIS A 210 11.82 0.07 -17.73
CA HIS A 210 12.72 0.42 -16.63
C HIS A 210 12.17 -0.06 -15.27
N HIS A 211 10.87 0.07 -15.04
CA HIS A 211 10.23 -0.43 -13.84
C HIS A 211 10.35 -1.95 -13.70
N LEU A 212 10.08 -2.69 -14.76
CA LEU A 212 10.25 -4.15 -14.76
C LEU A 212 11.71 -4.57 -14.57
N MET A 213 12.66 -3.87 -15.22
CA MET A 213 14.10 -4.13 -15.02
C MET A 213 14.57 -3.91 -13.59
N LYS A 214 13.98 -2.97 -12.87
CA LYS A 214 14.24 -2.76 -11.45
C LYS A 214 13.81 -3.94 -10.58
N ILE A 215 12.74 -4.64 -10.98
CA ILE A 215 12.24 -5.83 -10.26
C ILE A 215 13.12 -7.06 -10.53
N ILE A 216 13.70 -7.15 -11.74
CA ILE A 216 14.48 -8.31 -12.19
C ILE A 216 15.93 -8.27 -11.66
N ARG A 217 16.48 -7.09 -11.41
CA ARG A 217 17.86 -6.89 -10.93
C ARG A 217 17.99 -7.10 -9.43
#